data_b403150dda835258aa8a026f3ab15227
#
_entry.id   b403150dda835258aa8a026f3ab15227
#
_cell.length_a   1.000
_cell.length_b   1.000
_cell.length_c   1.000
_cell.angle_alpha   90.00
_cell.angle_beta   90.00
_cell.angle_gamma   90.00
#
_symmetry.space_group_name_H-M   'P 1'
#
loop_
_entity.id
_entity.type
_entity.pdbx_description
1 polymer ?
#
loop_
_entity_poly.entity_id
_entity_poly.type
_entity_poly.pdbx_seq_one_letter_code
_entity_poly.pdbx_strand_id
1 'polypeptide(L)'
;MTFKEYYLQEGRFGKYMALGALATNTMFGNFVDDWSRYYQTSRDPEKEARAERVLRNNFTVPEDAREAIEIAVYIFEGDEGHSAEEFREYLEKTGAVESDYATKVQKGGGPARSYWQVEPRTAKSLVKHSSAYFGPKFHRIFGEGALELLQSLNEKQWSELLERDTVLAATMAAAKWLETEW
;
A
#
# COMPACT_ATOMS: atom_id res chain seq x y z
N MET A 1 14.89 -18.31 -8.20
CA MET A 1 13.98 -17.50 -9.04
C MET A 1 13.59 -16.30 -8.22
N THR A 2 13.94 -15.08 -8.64
CA THR A 2 13.52 -13.86 -7.96
C THR A 2 12.07 -13.58 -8.30
N PHE A 3 11.35 -12.80 -7.46
CA PHE A 3 9.98 -12.39 -7.74
C PHE A 3 9.86 -11.69 -9.11
N LYS A 4 10.85 -10.89 -9.49
CA LYS A 4 10.94 -10.22 -10.78
C LYS A 4 10.97 -11.23 -11.96
N GLU A 5 11.71 -12.31 -11.83
CA GLU A 5 11.75 -13.39 -12.84
C GLU A 5 10.42 -14.13 -12.94
N TYR A 6 9.75 -14.35 -11.81
CA TYR A 6 8.42 -14.96 -11.75
C TYR A 6 7.36 -14.09 -12.42
N TYR A 7 7.35 -12.80 -12.11
CA TYR A 7 6.38 -11.83 -12.65
C TYR A 7 6.53 -11.63 -14.16
N LEU A 8 7.77 -11.63 -14.65
CA LEU A 8 8.08 -11.53 -16.08
C LEU A 8 7.72 -12.81 -16.87
N GLN A 9 7.87 -14.00 -16.26
CA GLN A 9 7.54 -15.27 -16.90
C GLN A 9 6.02 -15.47 -17.10
N GLU A 10 5.17 -14.95 -16.22
CA GLU A 10 3.72 -15.09 -16.35
C GLU A 10 3.09 -14.13 -17.39
N GLY A 11 3.88 -13.24 -17.99
CA GLY A 11 3.41 -12.33 -19.06
C GLY A 11 2.33 -11.32 -18.61
N ARG A 12 2.13 -11.19 -17.30
CA ARG A 12 1.06 -10.34 -16.73
C ARG A 12 1.40 -8.87 -16.78
N PHE A 13 2.68 -8.52 -16.71
CA PHE A 13 3.14 -7.13 -16.74
C PHE A 13 2.69 -6.39 -18.02
N GLY A 14 2.70 -7.05 -19.18
CA GLY A 14 2.28 -6.45 -20.45
C GLY A 14 0.76 -6.26 -20.60
N LYS A 15 -0.03 -7.06 -19.91
CA LYS A 15 -1.51 -7.03 -20.01
C LYS A 15 -2.12 -5.84 -19.24
N TYR A 16 -1.50 -5.47 -18.12
CA TYR A 16 -2.00 -4.39 -17.25
C TYR A 16 -1.61 -3.00 -17.74
N MET A 17 -0.46 -2.86 -18.43
CA MET A 17 -0.06 -1.59 -19.05
C MET A 17 -0.99 -1.14 -20.18
N ALA A 18 -1.68 -2.08 -20.84
CA ALA A 18 -2.59 -1.77 -21.95
C ALA A 18 -4.02 -1.39 -21.50
N LEU A 19 -4.44 -1.81 -20.30
CA LEU A 19 -5.78 -1.52 -19.76
C LEU A 19 -5.86 -0.20 -18.99
N GLY A 20 -4.74 0.29 -18.45
CA GLY A 20 -4.67 1.52 -17.66
C GLY A 20 -4.99 2.81 -18.43
N ALA A 21 -4.95 2.77 -19.75
CA ALA A 21 -5.20 3.96 -20.58
C ALA A 21 -6.70 4.29 -20.80
N LEU A 22 -7.62 3.39 -20.48
CA LEU A 22 -9.05 3.55 -20.80
C LEU A 22 -9.97 3.83 -19.59
N ALA A 23 -9.50 3.63 -18.35
CA ALA A 23 -10.35 3.72 -17.16
C ALA A 23 -10.30 5.08 -16.42
N THR A 24 -9.52 6.05 -16.88
CA THR A 24 -9.09 7.20 -16.09
C THR A 24 -10.13 8.29 -15.81
N ASN A 25 -11.30 8.31 -16.46
CA ASN A 25 -12.16 9.51 -16.37
C ASN A 25 -13.38 9.42 -15.42
N THR A 26 -13.81 8.25 -14.99
CA THR A 26 -15.00 8.10 -14.13
C THR A 26 -14.67 7.76 -12.67
N MET A 27 -13.54 7.13 -12.38
CA MET A 27 -13.13 6.77 -11.03
C MET A 27 -12.47 7.93 -10.26
N PHE A 28 -11.84 8.87 -10.96
CA PHE A 28 -11.17 10.02 -10.34
C PHE A 28 -12.09 10.88 -9.48
N GLY A 29 -13.37 10.99 -9.82
CA GLY A 29 -14.33 11.80 -9.08
C GLY A 29 -14.52 11.32 -7.63
N ASN A 30 -14.78 10.03 -7.45
CA ASN A 30 -15.07 9.47 -6.12
C ASN A 30 -13.82 9.43 -5.23
N PHE A 31 -12.67 9.03 -5.79
CA PHE A 31 -11.41 8.98 -5.07
C PHE A 31 -10.94 10.37 -4.60
N VAL A 32 -11.06 11.39 -5.45
CA VAL A 32 -10.72 12.78 -5.11
C VAL A 32 -11.64 13.31 -4.00
N ASP A 33 -12.93 12.98 -4.05
CA ASP A 33 -13.90 13.41 -3.04
C ASP A 33 -13.65 12.73 -1.68
N ASP A 34 -13.34 11.44 -1.65
CA ASP A 34 -13.04 10.70 -0.40
C ASP A 34 -11.70 11.13 0.17
N TRP A 35 -10.68 11.31 -0.67
CA TRP A 35 -9.39 11.84 -0.26
C TRP A 35 -9.48 13.28 0.25
N SER A 36 -10.21 14.14 -0.41
CA SER A 36 -10.40 15.51 0.04
C SER A 36 -11.14 15.58 1.37
N ARG A 37 -12.11 14.71 1.62
CA ARG A 37 -12.78 14.60 2.94
C ARG A 37 -11.84 14.12 4.03
N TYR A 38 -11.03 13.10 3.77
CA TYR A 38 -10.06 12.59 4.74
C TYR A 38 -9.02 13.64 5.13
N TYR A 39 -8.55 14.45 4.18
CA TYR A 39 -7.55 15.50 4.43
C TYR A 39 -8.15 16.83 4.90
N GLN A 40 -9.39 17.16 4.59
CA GLN A 40 -10.08 18.33 5.16
C GLN A 40 -10.26 18.21 6.68
N THR A 41 -10.20 17.02 7.25
CA THR A 41 -10.24 16.82 8.71
C THR A 41 -8.84 16.90 9.36
N SER A 42 -7.77 16.84 8.60
CA SER A 42 -6.39 16.95 9.09
C SER A 42 -5.96 18.41 9.01
N ARG A 43 -5.79 19.07 10.14
CA ARG A 43 -5.30 20.46 10.25
C ARG A 43 -3.78 20.58 10.02
N ASP A 44 -3.17 19.70 9.23
CA ASP A 44 -1.74 19.72 8.94
C ASP A 44 -1.48 20.36 7.57
N PRO A 45 -1.01 21.64 7.52
CA PRO A 45 -0.76 22.34 6.26
C PRO A 45 0.25 21.64 5.33
N GLU A 46 1.18 20.86 5.89
CA GLU A 46 2.13 20.10 5.08
C GLU A 46 1.45 18.93 4.38
N LYS A 47 0.50 18.26 5.04
CA LYS A 47 -0.29 17.21 4.41
C LYS A 47 -1.19 17.74 3.32
N GLU A 48 -1.83 18.89 3.53
CA GLU A 48 -2.64 19.56 2.51
C GLU A 48 -1.81 19.91 1.27
N ALA A 49 -0.64 20.52 1.46
CA ALA A 49 0.27 20.85 0.35
C ALA A 49 0.78 19.62 -0.40
N ARG A 50 1.00 18.49 0.30
CA ARG A 50 1.34 17.20 -0.35
C ARG A 50 0.16 16.66 -1.13
N ALA A 51 -1.03 16.66 -0.55
CA ALA A 51 -2.25 16.21 -1.24
C ALA A 51 -2.48 16.98 -2.55
N GLU A 52 -2.30 18.30 -2.55
CA GLU A 52 -2.40 19.11 -3.78
C GLU A 52 -1.36 18.71 -4.84
N ARG A 53 -0.11 18.42 -4.45
CA ARG A 53 0.91 17.93 -5.39
C ARG A 53 0.55 16.57 -5.98
N VAL A 54 0.02 15.69 -5.15
CA VAL A 54 -0.42 14.36 -5.56
C VAL A 54 -1.60 14.44 -6.54
N LEU A 55 -2.57 15.31 -6.28
CA LEU A 55 -3.69 15.55 -7.20
C LEU A 55 -3.23 16.06 -8.57
N ARG A 56 -2.08 16.74 -8.63
CA ARG A 56 -1.46 17.21 -9.89
C ARG A 56 -0.51 16.16 -10.50
N ASN A 57 -0.45 14.94 -9.96
CA ASN A 57 0.52 13.91 -10.34
C ASN A 57 1.99 14.39 -10.31
N ASN A 58 2.32 15.28 -9.38
CA ASN A 58 3.65 15.85 -9.22
C ASN A 58 4.40 15.20 -8.06
N PHE A 59 4.69 13.90 -8.20
CA PHE A 59 5.47 13.11 -7.26
C PHE A 59 6.25 12.03 -8.01
N THR A 60 7.28 11.49 -7.37
CA THR A 60 8.09 10.40 -7.92
C THR A 60 8.10 9.23 -6.95
N VAL A 61 7.72 8.06 -7.43
CA VAL A 61 7.77 6.82 -6.67
C VAL A 61 9.18 6.23 -6.76
N PRO A 62 9.90 6.01 -5.65
CA PRO A 62 11.20 5.34 -5.64
C PRO A 62 11.10 3.90 -6.16
N GLU A 63 12.23 3.37 -6.63
CA GLU A 63 12.26 2.02 -7.23
C GLU A 63 11.84 0.94 -6.22
N ASP A 64 12.34 1.00 -4.98
CA ASP A 64 11.97 0.04 -3.91
C ASP A 64 10.49 0.11 -3.54
N ALA A 65 9.90 1.30 -3.57
CA ALA A 65 8.46 1.46 -3.34
C ALA A 65 7.65 0.95 -4.53
N ARG A 66 8.09 1.19 -5.76
CA ARG A 66 7.40 0.70 -6.97
C ARG A 66 7.38 -0.84 -7.00
N GLU A 67 8.50 -1.48 -6.73
CA GLU A 67 8.57 -2.94 -6.63
C GLU A 67 7.65 -3.48 -5.53
N ALA A 68 7.64 -2.84 -4.37
CA ALA A 68 6.77 -3.21 -3.26
C ALA A 68 5.28 -3.05 -3.58
N ILE A 69 4.90 -1.99 -4.30
CA ILE A 69 3.53 -1.75 -4.77
C ILE A 69 3.10 -2.89 -5.71
N GLU A 70 3.91 -3.24 -6.71
CA GLU A 70 3.56 -4.31 -7.66
C GLU A 70 3.37 -5.66 -6.96
N ILE A 71 4.15 -5.94 -5.92
CA ILE A 71 3.99 -7.16 -5.12
C ILE A 71 2.67 -7.10 -4.30
N ALA A 72 2.37 -5.98 -3.67
CA ALA A 72 1.12 -5.80 -2.93
C ALA A 72 -0.10 -5.91 -3.86
N VAL A 73 -0.05 -5.29 -5.04
CA VAL A 73 -1.06 -5.41 -6.09
C VAL A 73 -1.26 -6.87 -6.47
N TYR A 74 -0.19 -7.62 -6.73
CA TYR A 74 -0.30 -9.04 -7.07
C TYR A 74 -0.98 -9.87 -5.98
N ILE A 75 -0.74 -9.54 -4.70
CA ILE A 75 -1.36 -10.26 -3.58
C ILE A 75 -2.88 -10.05 -3.57
N PHE A 76 -3.33 -8.84 -3.78
CA PHE A 76 -4.74 -8.45 -3.59
C PHE A 76 -5.53 -8.27 -4.90
N GLU A 77 -4.89 -8.32 -6.09
CA GLU A 77 -5.61 -8.16 -7.35
C GLU A 77 -6.77 -9.17 -7.51
N GLY A 78 -7.95 -8.66 -7.80
CA GLY A 78 -9.17 -9.43 -7.94
C GLY A 78 -9.90 -9.71 -6.62
N ASP A 79 -9.37 -9.26 -5.50
CA ASP A 79 -10.06 -9.31 -4.23
C ASP A 79 -11.13 -8.20 -4.19
N GLU A 80 -12.33 -8.56 -3.80
CA GLU A 80 -13.47 -7.65 -3.57
C GLU A 80 -13.89 -6.77 -4.76
N GLY A 81 -13.50 -7.16 -5.96
CA GLY A 81 -13.85 -6.45 -7.19
C GLY A 81 -12.92 -5.29 -7.55
N HIS A 82 -11.87 -5.05 -6.76
CA HIS A 82 -10.88 -4.03 -7.07
C HIS A 82 -9.91 -4.48 -8.16
N SER A 83 -9.62 -3.56 -9.07
CA SER A 83 -8.65 -3.77 -10.12
C SER A 83 -7.22 -3.58 -9.62
N ALA A 84 -6.25 -4.18 -10.30
CA ALA A 84 -4.83 -3.96 -10.06
C ALA A 84 -4.45 -2.47 -10.16
N GLU A 85 -5.11 -1.72 -11.04
CA GLU A 85 -4.86 -0.29 -11.23
C GLU A 85 -5.31 0.54 -10.03
N GLU A 86 -6.48 0.23 -9.45
CA GLU A 86 -6.98 0.91 -8.25
C GLU A 86 -6.03 0.70 -7.07
N PHE A 87 -5.55 -0.53 -6.84
CA PHE A 87 -4.56 -0.80 -5.80
C PHE A 87 -3.27 -0.04 -6.03
N ARG A 88 -2.76 -0.01 -7.26
CA ARG A 88 -1.54 0.71 -7.61
C ARG A 88 -1.69 2.19 -7.33
N GLU A 89 -2.73 2.79 -7.88
CA GLU A 89 -3.00 4.22 -7.73
C GLU A 89 -3.17 4.61 -6.27
N TYR A 90 -3.91 3.82 -5.49
CA TYR A 90 -4.06 4.03 -4.05
C TYR A 90 -2.71 4.03 -3.33
N LEU A 91 -1.89 3.01 -3.56
CA LEU A 91 -0.61 2.89 -2.89
C LEU A 91 0.38 3.98 -3.31
N GLU A 92 0.46 4.31 -4.60
CA GLU A 92 1.32 5.39 -5.09
C GLU A 92 0.96 6.73 -4.46
N LYS A 93 -0.31 7.08 -4.47
CA LYS A 93 -0.79 8.35 -3.92
C LYS A 93 -0.68 8.40 -2.41
N THR A 94 -1.00 7.30 -1.72
CA THR A 94 -0.87 7.22 -0.26
C THR A 94 0.58 7.44 0.18
N GLY A 95 1.54 6.76 -0.44
CA GLY A 95 2.96 6.95 -0.14
C GLY A 95 3.43 8.39 -0.37
N ALA A 96 2.98 9.00 -1.47
CA ALA A 96 3.30 10.38 -1.78
C ALA A 96 2.73 11.37 -0.75
N VAL A 97 1.48 11.21 -0.33
CA VAL A 97 0.85 12.09 0.67
C VAL A 97 1.42 11.87 2.07
N GLU A 98 1.56 10.64 2.50
CA GLU A 98 1.96 10.32 3.87
C GLU A 98 3.43 10.67 4.16
N SER A 99 4.32 10.48 3.19
CA SER A 99 5.76 10.62 3.41
C SER A 99 6.51 11.41 2.35
N ASP A 100 5.87 11.77 1.23
CA ASP A 100 6.53 12.29 0.02
C ASP A 100 7.63 11.34 -0.50
N TYR A 101 7.54 10.07 -0.13
CA TYR A 101 8.59 9.05 -0.31
C TYR A 101 9.96 9.44 0.25
N ALA A 102 10.00 10.43 1.15
CA ALA A 102 11.23 10.97 1.72
C ALA A 102 11.67 10.29 3.02
N THR A 103 10.75 9.66 3.74
CA THR A 103 11.05 9.05 5.04
C THR A 103 10.19 7.82 5.31
N LYS A 104 10.78 6.82 5.97
CA LYS A 104 10.10 5.63 6.49
C LYS A 104 9.75 5.74 7.98
N VAL A 105 10.08 6.86 8.62
CA VAL A 105 9.78 7.15 10.02
C VAL A 105 8.93 8.40 10.11
N GLN A 106 7.87 8.33 10.92
CA GLN A 106 6.96 9.44 11.11
C GLN A 106 7.68 10.67 11.68
N LYS A 107 7.43 11.85 11.10
CA LYS A 107 7.92 13.13 11.63
C LYS A 107 7.50 13.29 13.09
N GLY A 108 8.42 13.76 13.93
CA GLY A 108 8.14 13.93 15.36
C GLY A 108 8.22 12.65 16.20
N GLY A 109 8.69 11.52 15.63
CA GLY A 109 8.90 10.26 16.36
C GLY A 109 7.63 9.48 16.66
N GLY A 110 6.55 9.73 15.94
CA GLY A 110 5.32 8.97 16.05
C GLY A 110 5.48 7.48 15.68
N PRO A 111 4.46 6.65 15.93
CA PRO A 111 4.55 5.21 15.76
C PRO A 111 4.54 4.73 14.32
N ALA A 112 4.00 5.51 13.38
CA ALA A 112 3.83 5.10 11.99
C ALA A 112 5.17 4.90 11.28
N ARG A 113 5.23 3.92 10.39
CA ARG A 113 6.42 3.49 9.67
C ARG A 113 6.15 3.29 8.19
N SER A 114 7.22 3.18 7.43
CA SER A 114 7.25 3.04 5.98
C SER A 114 6.80 4.30 5.22
N TYR A 115 6.87 4.24 3.90
CA TYR A 115 6.36 5.31 3.03
C TYR A 115 4.86 5.54 3.20
N TRP A 116 4.09 4.50 3.54
CA TRP A 116 2.64 4.55 3.73
C TRP A 116 2.20 4.89 5.16
N GLN A 117 3.15 5.18 6.05
CA GLN A 117 2.92 5.54 7.45
C GLN A 117 1.95 4.59 8.16
N VAL A 118 2.18 3.28 7.99
CA VAL A 118 1.40 2.23 8.65
C VAL A 118 1.78 2.16 10.13
N GLU A 119 0.78 2.21 11.00
CA GLU A 119 1.01 2.03 12.43
C GLU A 119 1.20 0.54 12.77
N PRO A 120 2.18 0.18 13.61
CA PRO A 120 2.42 -1.19 14.07
C PRO A 120 1.19 -1.87 14.65
N ARG A 121 0.40 -1.11 15.41
CA ARG A 121 -0.85 -1.59 15.99
C ARG A 121 -1.89 -1.94 14.93
N THR A 122 -2.01 -1.13 13.91
CA THR A 122 -2.92 -1.37 12.78
C THR A 122 -2.48 -2.62 12.01
N ALA A 123 -1.21 -2.74 11.63
CA ALA A 123 -0.71 -3.92 10.94
C ALA A 123 -0.94 -5.22 11.74
N LYS A 124 -0.68 -5.18 13.05
CA LYS A 124 -0.97 -6.31 13.96
C LYS A 124 -2.45 -6.67 13.99
N SER A 125 -3.33 -5.67 14.01
CA SER A 125 -4.79 -5.88 13.99
C SER A 125 -5.24 -6.52 12.69
N LEU A 126 -4.77 -6.01 11.54
CA LEU A 126 -5.06 -6.55 10.22
C LEU A 126 -4.74 -8.04 10.15
N VAL A 127 -3.51 -8.42 10.50
CA VAL A 127 -3.09 -9.83 10.46
C VAL A 127 -3.89 -10.71 11.42
N LYS A 128 -4.35 -10.17 12.55
CA LYS A 128 -5.13 -10.92 13.53
C LYS A 128 -6.59 -11.12 13.14
N HIS A 129 -7.23 -10.08 12.57
CA HIS A 129 -8.67 -10.05 12.37
C HIS A 129 -9.09 -10.25 10.92
N SER A 130 -8.19 -9.97 9.98
CA SER A 130 -8.47 -10.01 8.54
C SER A 130 -7.70 -11.11 7.83
N SER A 131 -7.51 -12.26 8.48
CA SER A 131 -6.78 -13.41 7.90
C SER A 131 -7.38 -13.90 6.56
N ALA A 132 -8.65 -13.59 6.31
CA ALA A 132 -9.30 -13.91 5.05
C ALA A 132 -8.69 -13.20 3.82
N TYR A 133 -8.08 -12.03 4.02
CA TYR A 133 -7.41 -11.29 2.95
C TYR A 133 -6.05 -11.88 2.57
N PHE A 134 -5.43 -12.63 3.47
CA PHE A 134 -4.09 -13.17 3.26
C PHE A 134 -4.18 -14.60 2.72
N GLY A 135 -4.44 -14.68 1.42
CA GLY A 135 -4.62 -15.96 0.72
C GLY A 135 -3.32 -16.59 0.22
N PRO A 136 -3.44 -17.56 -0.69
CA PRO A 136 -2.30 -18.31 -1.22
C PRO A 136 -1.20 -17.44 -1.86
N LYS A 137 -1.55 -16.28 -2.43
CA LYS A 137 -0.57 -15.36 -3.01
C LYS A 137 0.34 -14.75 -1.94
N PHE A 138 -0.23 -14.38 -0.78
CA PHE A 138 0.54 -13.90 0.37
C PHE A 138 1.52 -14.98 0.86
N HIS A 139 1.04 -16.21 1.08
CA HIS A 139 1.89 -17.32 1.50
C HIS A 139 2.99 -17.65 0.49
N ARG A 140 2.73 -17.48 -0.80
CA ARG A 140 3.76 -17.65 -1.84
C ARG A 140 4.88 -16.61 -1.74
N ILE A 141 4.56 -15.38 -1.35
CA ILE A 141 5.54 -14.28 -1.25
C ILE A 141 6.30 -14.34 0.07
N PHE A 142 5.61 -14.50 1.18
CA PHE A 142 6.19 -14.41 2.54
C PHE A 142 6.50 -15.79 3.14
N GLY A 143 6.04 -16.88 2.54
CA GLY A 143 6.22 -18.25 3.01
C GLY A 143 5.07 -18.76 3.88
N GLU A 144 4.97 -20.09 3.97
CA GLU A 144 4.06 -20.75 4.90
C GLU A 144 4.47 -20.41 6.34
N GLY A 145 3.50 -20.19 7.22
CA GLY A 145 3.74 -19.78 8.60
C GLY A 145 4.03 -18.28 8.79
N ALA A 146 4.06 -17.48 7.71
CA ALA A 146 4.31 -16.04 7.82
C ALA A 146 3.23 -15.35 8.66
N LEU A 147 1.96 -15.71 8.51
CA LEU A 147 0.85 -15.10 9.26
C LEU A 147 0.98 -15.41 10.76
N GLU A 148 1.29 -16.64 11.14
CA GLU A 148 1.49 -17.06 12.52
C GLU A 148 2.66 -16.31 13.15
N LEU A 149 3.76 -16.16 12.40
CA LEU A 149 4.90 -15.37 12.83
C LEU A 149 4.50 -13.92 13.06
N LEU A 150 3.85 -13.28 12.10
CA LEU A 150 3.43 -11.89 12.17
C LEU A 150 2.43 -11.66 13.33
N GLN A 151 1.52 -12.60 13.58
CA GLN A 151 0.61 -12.55 14.72
C GLN A 151 1.32 -12.59 16.07
N SER A 152 2.46 -13.29 16.15
CA SER A 152 3.27 -13.41 17.38
C SER A 152 4.08 -12.15 17.72
N LEU A 153 4.29 -11.25 16.74
CA LEU A 153 5.12 -10.07 16.93
C LEU A 153 4.49 -9.05 17.89
N ASN A 154 5.33 -8.43 18.73
CA ASN A 154 4.94 -7.26 19.51
C ASN A 154 5.04 -5.97 18.68
N GLU A 155 4.50 -4.85 19.20
CA GLU A 155 4.45 -3.58 18.46
C GLU A 155 5.84 -3.03 18.10
N LYS A 156 6.86 -3.25 18.94
CA LYS A 156 8.24 -2.84 18.64
C LYS A 156 8.79 -3.62 17.45
N GLN A 157 8.61 -4.94 17.44
CA GLN A 157 9.03 -5.79 16.32
C GLN A 157 8.29 -5.44 15.03
N TRP A 158 7.00 -5.15 15.10
CA TRP A 158 6.23 -4.64 13.98
C TRP A 158 6.79 -3.31 13.46
N SER A 159 7.13 -2.37 14.36
CA SER A 159 7.73 -1.08 13.99
C SER A 159 9.02 -1.26 13.20
N GLU A 160 9.92 -2.13 13.70
CA GLU A 160 11.19 -2.42 13.04
C GLU A 160 10.99 -3.12 11.69
N LEU A 161 10.02 -4.02 11.60
CA LEU A 161 9.72 -4.77 10.38
C LEU A 161 9.13 -3.87 9.30
N LEU A 162 8.13 -3.04 9.62
CA LEU A 162 7.52 -2.10 8.69
C LEU A 162 8.50 -1.03 8.17
N GLU A 163 9.52 -0.67 8.94
CA GLU A 163 10.56 0.26 8.51
C GLU A 163 11.53 -0.40 7.51
N ARG A 164 11.86 -1.68 7.71
CA ARG A 164 12.86 -2.41 6.93
C ARG A 164 12.29 -3.10 5.71
N ASP A 165 11.11 -3.68 5.83
CA ASP A 165 10.47 -4.46 4.77
C ASP A 165 9.42 -3.62 4.05
N THR A 166 9.83 -3.01 2.94
CA THR A 166 8.98 -2.15 2.11
C THR A 166 7.83 -2.94 1.48
N VAL A 167 8.05 -4.22 1.14
CA VAL A 167 7.02 -5.10 0.56
C VAL A 167 5.92 -5.39 1.57
N LEU A 168 6.29 -5.79 2.79
CA LEU A 168 5.31 -6.03 3.84
C LEU A 168 4.54 -4.76 4.18
N ALA A 169 5.22 -3.61 4.21
CA ALA A 169 4.57 -2.33 4.51
C ALA A 169 3.55 -1.93 3.44
N ALA A 170 3.86 -2.10 2.15
CA ALA A 170 2.90 -1.89 1.06
C ALA A 170 1.72 -2.86 1.15
N THR A 171 1.99 -4.14 1.46
CA THR A 171 0.96 -5.16 1.67
C THR A 171 0.02 -4.80 2.81
N MET A 172 0.55 -4.31 3.94
CA MET A 172 -0.28 -3.87 5.07
C MET A 172 -1.09 -2.60 4.74
N ALA A 173 -0.55 -1.68 3.94
CA ALA A 173 -1.27 -0.50 3.48
C ALA A 173 -2.43 -0.88 2.55
N ALA A 174 -2.24 -1.82 1.62
CA ALA A 174 -3.30 -2.35 0.76
C ALA A 174 -4.39 -3.07 1.58
N ALA A 175 -4.00 -3.92 2.53
CA ALA A 175 -4.95 -4.60 3.42
C ALA A 175 -5.76 -3.63 4.28
N LYS A 176 -5.15 -2.54 4.74
CA LYS A 176 -5.84 -1.47 5.48
C LYS A 176 -6.89 -0.78 4.60
N TRP A 177 -6.60 -0.55 3.35
CA TRP A 177 -7.57 0.04 2.42
C TRP A 177 -8.79 -0.86 2.27
N LEU A 178 -8.60 -2.16 2.03
CA LEU A 178 -9.70 -3.13 1.96
C LEU A 178 -10.55 -3.13 3.24
N GLU A 179 -9.94 -3.02 4.43
CA GLU A 179 -10.68 -2.98 5.70
C GLU A 179 -11.53 -1.70 5.86
N THR A 180 -11.11 -0.58 5.28
CA THR A 180 -11.82 0.72 5.44
C THR A 180 -13.01 0.87 4.49
N GLU A 181 -13.15 0.05 3.47
CA GLU A 181 -14.30 0.07 2.56
C GLU A 181 -15.52 -0.75 3.06
N TRP A 182 -15.40 -1.37 4.25
CA TRP A 182 -16.49 -2.02 4.98
C TRP A 182 -17.09 -1.08 6.02
#